data_276cd89d320bfb96f52b349f91c34f5e
#
_entry.id   276cd89d320bfb96f52b349f91c34f5e
#
_cell.length_a   1.000
_cell.length_b   1.000
_cell.length_c   1.000
_cell.angle_alpha   90.00
_cell.angle_beta   90.00
_cell.angle_gamma   90.00
#
_symmetry.space_group_name_H-M   'P 1'
#
loop_
_entity.id
_entity.type
_entity.pdbx_description
1 polymer ?
#
loop_
_entity_poly.entity_id
_entity_poly.type
_entity_poly.pdbx_seq_one_letter_code
_entity_poly.pdbx_strand_id
1 'polypeptide(L)'
;MCIRDRYKILKRRQLNENVVLMEVDAPFIAKKALAGQFIILRVDEKGERIPLTISDYDREKGTITIIFQIVGQTTMLLSQLKEGDALLDFVGPLGKATDFEGAKKVCVIGGGVGNAIAYPSAKQLFNEGVEVDVIAGFRNKDIVILEDEFKKASTNFYITTDDGSYGEKG
;
A
#
# COMPACT_ATOMS: atom_id res chain seq x y z
N MET A 1 -16.89 -21.16 22.08
CA MET A 1 -17.30 -20.03 21.22
C MET A 1 -16.02 -19.36 20.78
N CYS A 2 -15.53 -19.70 19.58
CA CYS A 2 -14.31 -19.09 19.07
C CYS A 2 -14.58 -17.59 18.86
N ILE A 3 -13.92 -16.77 19.66
CA ILE A 3 -13.75 -15.36 19.35
C ILE A 3 -12.96 -15.36 18.06
N ARG A 4 -13.61 -15.09 16.93
CA ARG A 4 -12.87 -14.80 15.68
C ARG A 4 -12.05 -13.57 15.99
N ASP A 5 -10.73 -13.74 15.98
CA ASP A 5 -9.79 -12.65 16.06
C ASP A 5 -10.09 -11.75 14.86
N ARG A 6 -10.80 -10.66 15.14
CA ARG A 6 -11.08 -9.64 14.13
C ARG A 6 -9.79 -8.95 13.80
N TYR A 7 -9.54 -8.68 12.52
CA TYR A 7 -8.35 -8.01 12.03
C TYR A 7 -8.33 -6.55 12.49
N LYS A 8 -7.50 -6.27 13.50
CA LYS A 8 -7.47 -4.98 14.19
C LYS A 8 -6.65 -3.96 13.40
N ILE A 9 -7.16 -2.74 13.30
CA ILE A 9 -6.42 -1.60 12.74
C ILE A 9 -5.48 -1.08 13.83
N LEU A 10 -4.17 -1.22 13.61
CA LEU A 10 -3.14 -0.79 14.56
C LEU A 10 -2.71 0.65 14.31
N LYS A 11 -2.79 1.10 13.07
CA LYS A 11 -2.42 2.46 12.68
C LYS A 11 -3.30 2.94 11.54
N ARG A 12 -3.66 4.22 11.59
CA ARG A 12 -4.38 4.92 10.52
C ARG A 12 -3.70 6.27 10.26
N ARG A 13 -3.39 6.54 8.99
CA ARG A 13 -2.81 7.82 8.56
C ARG A 13 -3.56 8.33 7.33
N GLN A 14 -3.99 9.59 7.38
CA GLN A 14 -4.48 10.28 6.20
C GLN A 14 -3.28 10.73 5.39
N LEU A 15 -3.15 10.29 4.14
CA LEU A 15 -2.02 10.64 3.26
C LEU A 15 -2.30 11.92 2.48
N ASN A 16 -3.55 12.10 2.04
CA ASN A 16 -4.08 13.32 1.46
C ASN A 16 -5.60 13.33 1.62
N GLU A 17 -6.31 14.29 1.04
CA GLU A 17 -7.75 14.45 1.21
C GLU A 17 -8.55 13.15 0.94
N ASN A 18 -8.13 12.36 -0.03
CA ASN A 18 -8.87 11.19 -0.52
C ASN A 18 -8.15 9.86 -0.36
N VAL A 19 -6.94 9.83 0.23
CA VAL A 19 -6.13 8.61 0.36
C VAL A 19 -5.80 8.32 1.81
N VAL A 20 -6.07 7.10 2.23
CA VAL A 20 -5.85 6.61 3.59
C VAL A 20 -4.90 5.43 3.59
N LEU A 21 -3.99 5.41 4.56
CA LEU A 21 -3.14 4.27 4.91
C LEU A 21 -3.65 3.63 6.20
N MET A 22 -3.74 2.31 6.22
CA MET A 22 -4.01 1.53 7.43
C MET A 22 -3.03 0.38 7.56
N GLU A 23 -2.52 0.18 8.78
CA GLU A 23 -1.79 -1.02 9.17
C GLU A 23 -2.74 -1.93 9.94
N VAL A 24 -2.88 -3.17 9.47
CA VAL A 24 -3.80 -4.16 9.99
C VAL A 24 -3.02 -5.32 10.62
N ASP A 25 -3.42 -5.73 11.82
CA ASP A 25 -2.87 -6.91 12.48
C ASP A 25 -3.31 -8.18 11.74
N ALA A 26 -2.36 -8.81 11.05
CA ALA A 26 -2.59 -9.98 10.21
C ALA A 26 -1.32 -10.85 10.09
N PRO A 27 -0.82 -11.43 11.20
CA PRO A 27 0.50 -12.07 11.25
C PRO A 27 0.63 -13.25 10.29
N PHE A 28 -0.42 -14.05 10.10
CA PHE A 28 -0.41 -15.19 9.18
C PHE A 28 -0.31 -14.76 7.70
N ILE A 29 -0.90 -13.61 7.36
CA ILE A 29 -0.82 -13.02 6.01
C ILE A 29 0.55 -12.35 5.83
N ALA A 30 0.98 -11.53 6.78
CA ALA A 30 2.25 -10.82 6.74
C ALA A 30 3.45 -11.77 6.55
N LYS A 31 3.43 -12.93 7.20
CA LYS A 31 4.48 -13.95 7.09
C LYS A 31 4.69 -14.45 5.65
N LYS A 32 3.62 -14.49 4.85
CA LYS A 32 3.63 -15.05 3.49
C LYS A 32 3.53 -13.99 2.39
N ALA A 33 3.26 -12.74 2.75
CA ALA A 33 3.07 -11.67 1.79
C ALA A 33 4.33 -11.37 0.95
N LEU A 34 4.11 -11.09 -0.33
CA LEU A 34 5.11 -10.70 -1.31
C LEU A 34 4.58 -9.52 -2.14
N ALA A 35 5.49 -8.77 -2.76
CA ALA A 35 5.12 -7.66 -3.64
C ALA A 35 4.26 -8.14 -4.83
N GLY A 36 3.27 -7.34 -5.21
CA GLY A 36 2.33 -7.64 -6.29
C GLY A 36 1.09 -8.43 -5.86
N GLN A 37 1.03 -8.91 -4.60
CA GLN A 37 -0.14 -9.60 -4.07
C GLN A 37 -1.17 -8.64 -3.47
N PHE A 38 -2.38 -9.15 -3.24
CA PHE A 38 -3.50 -8.39 -2.70
C PHE A 38 -4.21 -9.15 -1.59
N ILE A 39 -5.07 -8.47 -0.88
CA ILE A 39 -6.03 -9.04 0.08
C ILE A 39 -7.46 -8.75 -0.38
N ILE A 40 -8.40 -9.51 0.14
CA ILE A 40 -9.82 -9.17 0.09
C ILE A 40 -10.27 -8.86 1.51
N LEU A 41 -10.89 -7.70 1.71
CA LEU A 41 -11.44 -7.32 2.99
C LEU A 41 -12.95 -7.08 2.93
N ARG A 42 -13.58 -7.16 4.09
CA ARG A 42 -14.95 -6.76 4.35
C ARG A 42 -15.01 -5.99 5.67
N VAL A 43 -15.64 -4.83 5.65
CA VAL A 43 -15.71 -3.94 6.82
C VAL A 43 -16.62 -4.51 7.90
N ASP A 44 -17.87 -4.84 7.55
CA ASP A 44 -18.92 -5.33 8.44
C ASP A 44 -19.81 -6.38 7.75
N GLU A 45 -20.85 -6.84 8.45
CA GLU A 45 -21.75 -7.88 7.93
C GLU A 45 -22.55 -7.45 6.69
N LYS A 46 -22.78 -6.15 6.51
CA LYS A 46 -23.51 -5.58 5.36
C LYS A 46 -22.57 -5.12 4.25
N GLY A 47 -21.28 -5.00 4.55
CA GLY A 47 -20.26 -4.53 3.61
C GLY A 47 -19.96 -5.52 2.50
N GLU A 48 -19.59 -5.00 1.35
CA GLU A 48 -19.08 -5.78 0.23
C GLU A 48 -17.64 -6.22 0.50
N ARG A 49 -17.25 -7.30 -0.17
CA ARG A 49 -15.85 -7.73 -0.23
C ARG A 49 -15.14 -6.96 -1.33
N ILE A 50 -14.09 -6.23 -0.97
CA ILE A 50 -13.28 -5.49 -1.95
C ILE A 50 -11.83 -5.99 -1.95
N PRO A 51 -11.19 -6.10 -3.13
CA PRO A 51 -9.76 -6.38 -3.23
C PRO A 51 -8.96 -5.10 -3.03
N LEU A 52 -7.88 -5.18 -2.26
CA LEU A 52 -6.89 -4.11 -2.13
C LEU A 52 -5.49 -4.68 -2.21
N THR A 53 -4.62 -4.00 -2.92
CA THR A 53 -3.21 -4.39 -3.01
C THR A 53 -2.52 -4.27 -1.65
N ILE A 54 -1.65 -5.21 -1.34
CA ILE A 54 -0.73 -5.13 -0.20
C ILE A 54 0.32 -4.08 -0.54
N SER A 55 0.22 -2.91 0.10
CA SER A 55 1.15 -1.80 -0.13
C SER A 55 2.45 -1.95 0.66
N ASP A 56 2.40 -2.63 1.79
CA ASP A 56 3.58 -3.01 2.58
C ASP A 56 3.23 -4.15 3.55
N TYR A 57 4.25 -4.80 4.09
CA TYR A 57 4.11 -5.82 5.12
C TYR A 57 5.32 -5.82 6.04
N ASP A 58 5.09 -6.11 7.30
CA ASP A 58 6.13 -6.29 8.32
C ASP A 58 5.95 -7.67 8.96
N ARG A 59 6.91 -8.57 8.70
CA ARG A 59 6.86 -9.96 9.17
C ARG A 59 7.12 -10.09 10.67
N GLU A 60 7.90 -9.16 11.24
CA GLU A 60 8.24 -9.16 12.66
C GLU A 60 7.07 -8.65 13.49
N LYS A 61 6.46 -7.55 13.06
CA LYS A 61 5.27 -7.00 13.70
C LYS A 61 3.99 -7.76 13.36
N GLY A 62 3.99 -8.55 12.30
CA GLY A 62 2.81 -9.26 11.82
C GLY A 62 1.76 -8.35 11.20
N THR A 63 2.16 -7.28 10.52
CA THR A 63 1.23 -6.30 9.97
C THR A 63 1.20 -6.29 8.45
N ILE A 64 0.02 -5.98 7.92
CA ILE A 64 -0.20 -5.67 6.50
C ILE A 64 -0.62 -4.21 6.39
N THR A 65 0.03 -3.49 5.49
CA THR A 65 -0.34 -2.11 5.15
C THR A 65 -1.16 -2.09 3.88
N ILE A 66 -2.31 -1.47 3.95
CA ILE A 66 -3.17 -1.15 2.81
C ILE A 66 -3.24 0.37 2.63
N ILE A 67 -3.23 0.81 1.37
CA ILE A 67 -3.44 2.20 0.99
C ILE A 67 -4.55 2.22 -0.04
N PHE A 68 -5.56 3.03 0.20
CA PHE A 68 -6.73 3.09 -0.66
C PHE A 68 -7.24 4.51 -0.84
N GLN A 69 -7.83 4.74 -2.00
CA GLN A 69 -8.54 5.98 -2.31
C GLN A 69 -10.02 5.85 -1.97
N ILE A 70 -10.59 6.91 -1.42
CA ILE A 70 -12.02 6.99 -1.12
C ILE A 70 -12.76 7.28 -2.42
N VAL A 71 -13.33 6.25 -3.06
CA VAL A 71 -14.00 6.36 -4.37
C VAL A 71 -15.41 5.78 -4.41
N GLY A 72 -15.86 5.12 -3.32
CA GLY A 72 -17.17 4.50 -3.26
C GLY A 72 -17.60 4.22 -1.82
N GLN A 73 -18.79 3.66 -1.65
CA GLN A 73 -19.40 3.45 -0.35
C GLN A 73 -18.53 2.60 0.60
N THR A 74 -17.98 1.50 0.11
CA THR A 74 -17.17 0.61 0.94
C THR A 74 -15.87 1.28 1.38
N THR A 75 -15.17 2.00 0.48
CA THR A 75 -13.94 2.72 0.83
C THR A 75 -14.23 3.92 1.73
N MET A 76 -15.41 4.54 1.62
CA MET A 76 -15.86 5.58 2.54
C MET A 76 -16.10 5.00 3.95
N LEU A 77 -16.82 3.90 4.08
CA LEU A 77 -17.01 3.21 5.37
C LEU A 77 -15.68 2.78 5.98
N LEU A 78 -14.79 2.20 5.16
CA LEU A 78 -13.44 1.82 5.59
C LEU A 78 -12.66 3.03 6.12
N SER A 79 -12.73 4.17 5.45
CA SER A 79 -12.02 5.40 5.86
C SER A 79 -12.46 5.98 7.19
N GLN A 80 -13.67 5.65 7.66
CA GLN A 80 -14.22 6.11 8.94
C GLN A 80 -13.72 5.29 10.13
N LEU A 81 -13.17 4.10 9.87
CA LEU A 81 -12.60 3.27 10.94
C LEU A 81 -11.34 3.93 11.51
N LYS A 82 -11.14 3.70 12.80
CA LYS A 82 -10.04 4.27 13.60
C LYS A 82 -9.09 3.17 14.09
N GLU A 83 -7.98 3.60 14.64
CA GLU A 83 -7.07 2.71 15.37
C GLU A 83 -7.84 2.05 16.53
N GLY A 84 -7.72 0.72 16.62
CA GLY A 84 -8.45 -0.11 17.57
C GLY A 84 -9.73 -0.71 17.02
N ASP A 85 -10.32 -0.17 15.95
CA ASP A 85 -11.42 -0.82 15.25
C ASP A 85 -10.93 -2.08 14.52
N ALA A 86 -11.85 -2.93 14.10
CA ALA A 86 -11.52 -4.19 13.47
C ALA A 86 -12.36 -4.47 12.23
N LEU A 87 -11.71 -5.04 11.22
CA LEU A 87 -12.35 -5.54 10.01
C LEU A 87 -12.99 -6.91 10.26
N LEU A 88 -14.12 -7.16 9.62
CA LEU A 88 -14.81 -8.44 9.76
C LEU A 88 -14.08 -9.58 9.05
N ASP A 89 -13.70 -9.37 7.79
CA ASP A 89 -12.93 -10.31 7.00
C ASP A 89 -11.68 -9.63 6.43
N PHE A 90 -10.57 -10.37 6.41
CA PHE A 90 -9.31 -9.95 5.81
C PHE A 90 -8.57 -11.20 5.33
N VAL A 91 -8.62 -11.46 4.04
CA VAL A 91 -8.19 -12.72 3.44
C VAL A 91 -7.03 -12.49 2.50
N GLY A 92 -5.96 -13.24 2.66
CA GLY A 92 -4.77 -13.15 1.81
C GLY A 92 -3.58 -13.99 2.34
N PRO A 93 -2.39 -13.83 1.76
CA PRO A 93 -2.16 -13.09 0.53
C PRO A 93 -2.76 -13.82 -0.67
N LEU A 94 -3.30 -13.07 -1.62
CA LEU A 94 -3.91 -13.58 -2.86
C LEU A 94 -3.14 -13.09 -4.09
N GLY A 95 -3.33 -13.76 -5.21
CA GLY A 95 -2.65 -13.44 -6.45
C GLY A 95 -1.22 -13.96 -6.51
N LYS A 96 -0.59 -13.76 -7.67
CA LYS A 96 0.78 -14.16 -7.92
C LYS A 96 1.72 -13.00 -7.56
N ALA A 97 2.81 -13.31 -6.85
CA ALA A 97 3.87 -12.33 -6.61
C ALA A 97 4.48 -11.86 -7.93
N THR A 98 4.94 -10.61 -7.96
CA THR A 98 5.68 -10.10 -9.10
C THR A 98 7.02 -10.82 -9.18
N ASP A 99 7.37 -11.27 -10.39
CA ASP A 99 8.64 -11.93 -10.67
C ASP A 99 9.63 -10.91 -11.20
N PHE A 100 10.78 -10.83 -10.55
CA PHE A 100 11.85 -9.90 -10.90
C PHE A 100 13.11 -10.61 -11.34
N GLU A 101 13.01 -11.86 -11.84
CA GLU A 101 14.14 -12.75 -12.13
C GLU A 101 15.36 -12.03 -12.72
N GLY A 102 16.49 -12.09 -12.00
CA GLY A 102 17.80 -11.68 -12.48
C GLY A 102 17.97 -10.17 -12.73
N ALA A 103 17.00 -9.35 -12.38
CA ALA A 103 17.07 -7.91 -12.56
C ALA A 103 18.19 -7.30 -11.68
N LYS A 104 19.14 -6.60 -12.29
CA LYS A 104 20.22 -5.88 -11.59
C LYS A 104 19.94 -4.39 -11.44
N LYS A 105 19.14 -3.85 -12.35
CA LYS A 105 18.68 -2.47 -12.36
C LYS A 105 17.23 -2.43 -12.84
N VAL A 106 16.39 -1.68 -12.10
CA VAL A 106 14.95 -1.57 -12.38
C VAL A 106 14.51 -0.12 -12.25
N CYS A 107 13.63 0.31 -13.13
CA CYS A 107 12.91 1.56 -12.99
C CYS A 107 11.45 1.25 -12.62
N VAL A 108 11.01 1.71 -11.46
CA VAL A 108 9.64 1.58 -10.96
C VAL A 108 8.91 2.89 -11.20
N ILE A 109 7.80 2.84 -11.93
CA ILE A 109 7.02 4.04 -12.27
C ILE A 109 5.62 3.89 -11.70
N GLY A 110 5.20 4.89 -10.91
CA GLY A 110 3.85 4.95 -10.33
C GLY A 110 3.18 6.29 -10.64
N GLY A 111 1.83 6.26 -10.72
CA GLY A 111 1.02 7.46 -10.92
C GLY A 111 -0.09 7.58 -9.87
N GLY A 112 -0.22 8.75 -9.24
CA GLY A 112 -1.25 9.00 -8.22
C GLY A 112 -1.27 7.94 -7.12
N VAL A 113 -2.45 7.37 -6.81
CA VAL A 113 -2.59 6.28 -5.83
C VAL A 113 -1.89 4.97 -6.29
N GLY A 114 -1.60 4.80 -7.58
CA GLY A 114 -0.83 3.67 -8.11
C GLY A 114 0.59 3.59 -7.53
N ASN A 115 1.12 4.67 -6.97
CA ASN A 115 2.36 4.64 -6.20
C ASN A 115 2.29 3.69 -4.98
N ALA A 116 1.12 3.52 -4.39
CA ALA A 116 0.91 2.54 -3.31
C ALA A 116 1.03 1.09 -3.78
N ILE A 117 0.81 0.82 -5.06
CA ILE A 117 0.97 -0.50 -5.70
C ILE A 117 2.43 -0.71 -6.11
N ALA A 118 3.10 0.35 -6.56
CA ALA A 118 4.50 0.33 -7.01
C ALA A 118 5.49 0.18 -5.84
N TYR A 119 5.16 0.75 -4.68
CA TYR A 119 6.05 0.81 -3.51
C TYR A 119 6.55 -0.56 -3.02
N PRO A 120 5.72 -1.60 -2.81
CA PRO A 120 6.22 -2.89 -2.32
C PRO A 120 7.23 -3.53 -3.26
N SER A 121 7.10 -3.33 -4.57
CA SER A 121 8.06 -3.82 -5.55
C SER A 121 9.40 -3.09 -5.45
N ALA A 122 9.38 -1.75 -5.36
CA ALA A 122 10.59 -0.96 -5.17
C ALA A 122 11.31 -1.35 -3.87
N LYS A 123 10.58 -1.47 -2.77
CA LYS A 123 11.12 -1.85 -1.46
C LYS A 123 11.74 -3.25 -1.46
N GLN A 124 11.06 -4.22 -2.07
CA GLN A 124 11.57 -5.59 -2.15
C GLN A 124 12.88 -5.64 -2.94
N LEU A 125 12.91 -5.07 -4.15
CA LEU A 125 14.08 -5.05 -5.00
C LEU A 125 15.26 -4.31 -4.36
N PHE A 126 15.01 -3.17 -3.75
CA PHE A 126 16.05 -2.40 -3.05
C PHE A 126 16.67 -3.18 -1.88
N ASN A 127 15.82 -3.88 -1.10
CA ASN A 127 16.30 -4.75 -0.01
C ASN A 127 17.07 -5.98 -0.51
N GLU A 128 16.83 -6.44 -1.72
CA GLU A 128 17.57 -7.51 -2.39
C GLU A 128 18.88 -7.01 -3.03
N GLY A 129 19.20 -5.72 -2.92
CA GLY A 129 20.42 -5.12 -3.43
C GLY A 129 20.37 -4.76 -4.92
N VAL A 130 19.18 -4.70 -5.51
CA VAL A 130 18.98 -4.25 -6.89
C VAL A 130 19.07 -2.71 -6.94
N GLU A 131 19.67 -2.16 -7.99
CA GLU A 131 19.62 -0.73 -8.27
C GLU A 131 18.20 -0.34 -8.70
N VAL A 132 17.53 0.49 -7.89
CA VAL A 132 16.14 0.87 -8.10
C VAL A 132 16.02 2.37 -8.33
N ASP A 133 15.62 2.75 -9.53
CA ASP A 133 15.18 4.11 -9.82
C ASP A 133 13.65 4.17 -9.69
N VAL A 134 13.13 5.20 -9.04
CA VAL A 134 11.67 5.39 -8.89
C VAL A 134 11.26 6.72 -9.49
N ILE A 135 10.21 6.69 -10.30
CA ILE A 135 9.53 7.88 -10.82
C ILE A 135 8.10 7.87 -10.30
N ALA A 136 7.76 8.83 -9.45
CA ALA A 136 6.42 8.99 -8.88
C ALA A 136 5.74 10.22 -9.49
N GLY A 137 4.71 10.00 -10.31
CA GLY A 137 3.92 11.04 -10.97
C GLY A 137 2.65 11.37 -10.21
N PHE A 138 2.28 12.67 -10.17
CA PHE A 138 1.07 13.17 -9.54
C PHE A 138 0.50 14.33 -10.34
N ARG A 139 -0.78 14.68 -10.12
CA ARG A 139 -1.36 15.88 -10.77
C ARG A 139 -0.77 17.17 -10.21
N ASN A 140 -0.59 17.22 -8.89
CA ASN A 140 -0.09 18.39 -8.17
C ASN A 140 0.56 17.96 -6.85
N LYS A 141 1.16 18.91 -6.15
CA LYS A 141 1.84 18.71 -4.87
C LYS A 141 0.93 18.14 -3.77
N ASP A 142 -0.33 18.57 -3.71
CA ASP A 142 -1.23 18.25 -2.59
C ASP A 142 -1.61 16.77 -2.52
N ILE A 143 -1.48 16.04 -3.64
CA ILE A 143 -1.79 14.62 -3.70
C ILE A 143 -0.57 13.71 -3.67
N VAL A 144 0.63 14.25 -3.44
CA VAL A 144 1.86 13.46 -3.31
C VAL A 144 1.76 12.55 -2.08
N ILE A 145 2.06 11.27 -2.27
CA ILE A 145 2.09 10.26 -1.20
C ILE A 145 3.40 9.47 -1.24
N LEU A 146 3.80 8.89 -0.12
CA LEU A 146 4.92 7.95 0.03
C LEU A 146 6.30 8.51 -0.38
N GLU A 147 6.50 9.81 -0.39
CA GLU A 147 7.78 10.42 -0.77
C GLU A 147 8.93 9.92 0.12
N ASP A 148 8.76 9.98 1.44
CA ASP A 148 9.79 9.57 2.40
C ASP A 148 10.03 8.05 2.37
N GLU A 149 8.97 7.29 2.13
CA GLU A 149 9.02 5.84 2.00
C GLU A 149 9.82 5.43 0.75
N PHE A 150 9.56 6.06 -0.40
CA PHE A 150 10.31 5.80 -1.64
C PHE A 150 11.78 6.23 -1.56
N LYS A 151 12.08 7.37 -0.94
CA LYS A 151 13.46 7.81 -0.73
C LYS A 151 14.30 6.78 0.05
N LYS A 152 13.67 6.01 0.92
CA LYS A 152 14.32 4.93 1.69
C LYS A 152 14.37 3.59 0.96
N ALA A 153 13.57 3.44 -0.08
CA ALA A 153 13.38 2.20 -0.83
C ALA A 153 13.85 2.30 -2.30
N SER A 154 14.72 3.24 -2.61
CA SER A 154 15.25 3.45 -3.96
C SER A 154 16.67 3.96 -3.95
N THR A 155 17.40 3.72 -5.04
CA THR A 155 18.71 4.28 -5.31
C THR A 155 18.56 5.74 -5.73
N ASN A 156 17.65 6.01 -6.66
CA ASN A 156 17.29 7.36 -7.09
C ASN A 156 15.76 7.51 -7.06
N PHE A 157 15.29 8.68 -6.64
CA PHE A 157 13.88 8.98 -6.54
C PHE A 157 13.57 10.31 -7.21
N TYR A 158 12.57 10.29 -8.10
CA TYR A 158 12.12 11.43 -8.87
C TYR A 158 10.62 11.63 -8.68
N ILE A 159 10.19 12.88 -8.49
CA ILE A 159 8.78 13.27 -8.46
C ILE A 159 8.50 14.15 -9.67
N THR A 160 7.37 13.88 -10.33
CA THR A 160 6.82 14.75 -11.36
C THR A 160 5.41 15.17 -10.99
N THR A 161 5.03 16.39 -11.39
CA THR A 161 3.66 16.88 -11.29
C THR A 161 3.20 17.48 -12.60
N ASP A 162 1.95 17.20 -13.01
CA ASP A 162 1.39 17.69 -14.28
C ASP A 162 1.38 19.22 -14.34
N ASP A 163 1.09 19.87 -13.21
CA ASP A 163 1.02 21.32 -13.09
C ASP A 163 2.37 21.99 -12.78
N GLY A 164 3.42 21.21 -12.49
CA GLY A 164 4.74 21.70 -12.11
C GLY A 164 4.80 22.31 -10.71
N SER A 165 3.81 22.04 -9.85
CA SER A 165 3.76 22.60 -8.47
C SER A 165 4.78 21.96 -7.53
N TYR A 166 5.32 20.78 -7.89
CA TYR A 166 6.33 20.08 -7.12
C TYR A 166 7.16 19.12 -7.98
N GLY A 167 8.47 19.02 -7.71
CA GLY A 167 9.37 18.21 -8.50
C GLY A 167 9.52 18.73 -9.93
N GLU A 168 9.64 17.84 -10.88
CA GLU A 168 9.71 18.21 -12.30
C GLU A 168 8.31 18.29 -12.89
N LYS A 169 8.14 19.16 -13.87
CA LYS A 169 6.89 19.23 -14.65
C LYS A 169 6.90 18.10 -15.66
N GLY A 170 5.91 17.20 -15.57
CA GLY A 170 5.78 16.03 -16.43
C GLY A 170 4.38 15.84 -16.97
#